data_85ea1721a49351159c3a00a4a70be811
#
_entry.id   85ea1721a49351159c3a00a4a70be811
#
_cell.length_a   1.000
_cell.length_b   1.000
_cell.length_c   1.000
_cell.angle_alpha   90.00
_cell.angle_beta   90.00
_cell.angle_gamma   90.00
#
_symmetry.space_group_name_H-M   'P 1'
#
loop_
_entity.id
_entity.type
_entity.pdbx_description
1 polymer ?
#
loop_
_entity_poly.entity_id
_entity_poly.type
_entity_poly.pdbx_seq_one_letter_code
_entity_poly.pdbx_strand_id
1 'polypeptide(L)'
;MPPPSLLSVVVTTYNRSDALLAVLRALALQRDRGFEVIVADDGSSAEHVQRVHAGAAGLGLDLTHTWQADVGFTAAAARNMGVRQARGDYLVFLDGDCVPLPDFIASHRRLARPGCLVNGSRVLLGPALTERALRGEVDLPRASPAWWLGRRLAGECNKWAGLALRWPASLRRARAGFRWKGIRSCNLGVWRADCEAVDGFDEDFDGWGHEDADFVLRLHHHGCRRVDGFWATEVLHLWHREAARDQAQRNLDKVRQRLHDRIQRAAHGLRNPRAPALERRVLRLGPATAGAAPAAGTAAASRA
;
A
#
# COMPACT_ATOMS: atom_id res chain seq x y z
N MET A 1 1.41 -4.51 24.64
CA MET A 1 1.65 -3.16 24.13
C MET A 1 0.31 -2.53 23.71
N PRO A 2 0.16 -1.23 23.81
CA PRO A 2 -1.00 -0.52 23.27
C PRO A 2 -1.10 -0.71 21.74
N PRO A 3 -2.29 -0.49 21.15
CA PRO A 3 -2.43 -0.44 19.70
C PRO A 3 -1.56 0.69 19.10
N PRO A 4 -1.22 0.62 17.81
CA PRO A 4 -0.42 1.68 17.18
C PRO A 4 -1.12 3.04 17.29
N SER A 5 -0.34 4.09 17.58
CA SER A 5 -0.86 5.45 17.75
C SER A 5 -1.22 6.09 16.41
N LEU A 6 -0.33 5.98 15.44
CA LEU A 6 -0.50 6.48 14.08
C LEU A 6 -0.22 5.35 13.08
N LEU A 7 -1.08 5.20 12.08
CA LEU A 7 -0.83 4.32 10.94
C LEU A 7 -0.36 5.14 9.74
N SER A 8 0.68 4.67 9.04
CA SER A 8 1.07 5.23 7.75
C SER A 8 0.63 4.27 6.63
N VAL A 9 -0.29 4.73 5.78
CA VAL A 9 -0.74 3.95 4.61
C VAL A 9 0.12 4.32 3.41
N VAL A 10 1.00 3.41 3.00
CA VAL A 10 1.88 3.57 1.83
C VAL A 10 1.18 3.01 0.61
N VAL A 11 0.71 3.88 -0.28
CA VAL A 11 -0.09 3.53 -1.46
C VAL A 11 0.80 3.56 -2.70
N THR A 12 1.12 2.38 -3.26
CA THR A 12 1.98 2.26 -4.44
C THR A 12 1.18 2.51 -5.71
N THR A 13 1.68 3.34 -6.62
CA THR A 13 1.02 3.66 -7.88
C THR A 13 2.00 3.82 -9.05
N TYR A 14 1.49 3.63 -10.27
CA TYR A 14 2.17 3.93 -11.52
C TYR A 14 1.14 4.17 -12.63
N ASN A 15 1.09 5.38 -13.21
CA ASN A 15 0.25 5.77 -14.35
C ASN A 15 -1.25 5.38 -14.25
N ARG A 16 -1.82 5.32 -13.04
CA ARG A 16 -3.20 4.96 -12.74
C ARG A 16 -3.87 5.98 -11.80
N SER A 17 -3.86 7.25 -12.19
CA SER A 17 -4.47 8.33 -11.39
C SER A 17 -5.97 8.14 -11.14
N ASP A 18 -6.70 7.50 -12.05
CA ASP A 18 -8.11 7.13 -11.93
C ASP A 18 -8.36 6.19 -10.75
N ALA A 19 -7.62 5.08 -10.71
CA ALA A 19 -7.70 4.09 -9.64
C ALA A 19 -7.19 4.65 -8.31
N LEU A 20 -6.04 5.35 -8.31
CA LEU A 20 -5.50 5.98 -7.12
C LEU A 20 -6.49 6.97 -6.49
N LEU A 21 -7.17 7.79 -7.28
CA LEU A 21 -8.18 8.72 -6.77
C LEU A 21 -9.38 8.00 -6.14
N ALA A 22 -9.78 6.83 -6.67
CA ALA A 22 -10.81 6.00 -6.03
C ALA A 22 -10.33 5.48 -4.66
N VAL A 23 -9.07 5.05 -4.55
CA VAL A 23 -8.45 4.65 -3.27
C VAL A 23 -8.37 5.81 -2.29
N LEU A 24 -7.90 7.00 -2.71
CA LEU A 24 -7.79 8.18 -1.84
C LEU A 24 -9.15 8.64 -1.32
N ARG A 25 -10.19 8.65 -2.19
CA ARG A 25 -11.57 8.95 -1.76
C ARG A 25 -12.07 7.95 -0.72
N ALA A 26 -11.78 6.65 -0.90
CA ALA A 26 -12.15 5.62 0.09
C ALA A 26 -11.35 5.75 1.40
N LEU A 27 -10.09 6.19 1.36
CA LEU A 27 -9.32 6.52 2.55
C LEU A 27 -9.91 7.76 3.26
N ALA A 28 -10.40 8.75 2.53
CA ALA A 28 -11.11 9.89 3.12
C ALA A 28 -12.43 9.50 3.83
N LEU A 29 -12.98 8.32 3.55
CA LEU A 29 -14.19 7.78 4.21
C LEU A 29 -13.88 6.90 5.42
N GLN A 30 -12.63 6.73 5.82
CA GLN A 30 -12.29 5.89 6.96
C GLN A 30 -12.89 6.40 8.26
N ARG A 31 -13.42 5.49 9.08
CA ARG A 31 -13.99 5.81 10.40
C ARG A 31 -12.91 6.14 11.44
N ASP A 32 -11.78 5.45 11.38
CA ASP A 32 -10.60 5.73 12.18
C ASP A 32 -9.75 6.77 11.47
N ARG A 33 -9.48 7.91 12.12
CA ARG A 33 -8.74 9.04 11.56
C ARG A 33 -7.27 9.10 12.00
N GLY A 34 -6.83 8.17 12.83
CA GLY A 34 -5.44 8.11 13.32
C GLY A 34 -4.45 7.57 12.29
N PHE A 35 -4.46 8.12 11.07
CA PHE A 35 -3.55 7.70 10.01
C PHE A 35 -3.14 8.86 9.10
N GLU A 36 -2.04 8.65 8.39
CA GLU A 36 -1.57 9.47 7.27
C GLU A 36 -1.50 8.61 6.00
N VAL A 37 -1.44 9.26 4.85
CA VAL A 37 -1.30 8.59 3.54
C VAL A 37 -0.02 9.04 2.87
N ILE A 38 0.76 8.08 2.38
CA ILE A 38 1.94 8.33 1.56
C ILE A 38 1.72 7.66 0.21
N VAL A 39 1.55 8.44 -0.84
CA VAL A 39 1.57 7.93 -2.22
C VAL A 39 3.01 7.63 -2.59
N ALA A 40 3.30 6.39 -2.91
CA ALA A 40 4.59 5.88 -3.36
C ALA A 40 4.53 5.67 -4.88
N ASP A 41 4.87 6.71 -5.64
CA ASP A 41 4.73 6.77 -7.08
C ASP A 41 6.00 6.28 -7.78
N ASP A 42 5.86 5.20 -8.54
CA ASP A 42 6.95 4.51 -9.25
C ASP A 42 7.24 5.12 -10.65
N GLY A 43 7.12 6.44 -10.77
CA GLY A 43 7.49 7.16 -11.99
C GLY A 43 6.32 7.50 -12.90
N SER A 44 5.14 7.79 -12.36
CA SER A 44 4.02 8.26 -13.18
C SER A 44 4.36 9.54 -13.95
N SER A 45 3.75 9.67 -15.13
CA SER A 45 3.89 10.87 -15.96
C SER A 45 3.35 12.11 -15.26
N ALA A 46 3.84 13.29 -15.66
CA ALA A 46 3.42 14.57 -15.11
C ALA A 46 1.90 14.77 -15.15
N GLU A 47 1.23 14.28 -16.20
CA GLU A 47 -0.23 14.35 -16.33
C GLU A 47 -0.94 13.56 -15.22
N HIS A 48 -0.51 12.32 -14.95
CA HIS A 48 -1.07 11.52 -13.86
C HIS A 48 -0.80 12.14 -12.50
N VAL A 49 0.41 12.67 -12.26
CA VAL A 49 0.76 13.37 -11.02
C VAL A 49 -0.14 14.59 -10.81
N GLN A 50 -0.34 15.43 -11.82
CA GLN A 50 -1.20 16.61 -11.76
C GLN A 50 -2.66 16.23 -11.47
N ARG A 51 -3.19 15.20 -12.13
CA ARG A 51 -4.55 14.69 -11.87
C ARG A 51 -4.72 14.22 -10.42
N VAL A 52 -3.71 13.53 -9.86
CA VAL A 52 -3.73 13.10 -8.46
C VAL A 52 -3.75 14.32 -7.54
N HIS A 53 -2.89 15.33 -7.75
CA HIS A 53 -2.83 16.52 -6.93
C HIS A 53 -4.16 17.28 -6.96
N ALA A 54 -4.71 17.51 -8.15
CA ALA A 54 -6.00 18.18 -8.33
C ALA A 54 -7.16 17.41 -7.68
N GLY A 55 -7.21 16.09 -7.88
CA GLY A 55 -8.29 15.24 -7.38
C GLY A 55 -8.20 14.91 -5.89
N ALA A 56 -7.01 15.03 -5.28
CA ALA A 56 -6.79 14.85 -3.85
C ALA A 56 -7.05 16.13 -3.05
N ALA A 57 -7.03 17.29 -3.70
CA ALA A 57 -7.35 18.58 -3.07
C ALA A 57 -8.74 18.52 -2.44
N GLY A 58 -8.85 18.92 -1.18
CA GLY A 58 -10.13 18.92 -0.46
C GLY A 58 -10.60 17.58 0.13
N LEU A 59 -9.87 16.46 -0.05
CA LEU A 59 -10.22 15.20 0.58
C LEU A 59 -9.97 15.15 2.10
N GLY A 60 -9.29 16.15 2.66
CA GLY A 60 -9.01 16.24 4.10
C GLY A 60 -8.07 15.13 4.61
N LEU A 61 -7.22 14.59 3.74
CA LEU A 61 -6.19 13.62 4.09
C LEU A 61 -4.89 14.31 4.47
N ASP A 62 -4.19 13.79 5.47
CA ASP A 62 -2.77 14.09 5.69
C ASP A 62 -1.97 13.28 4.66
N LEU A 63 -1.69 13.90 3.52
CA LEU A 63 -1.19 13.25 2.31
C LEU A 63 0.20 13.75 1.95
N THR A 64 1.13 12.82 1.78
CA THR A 64 2.44 13.04 1.19
C THR A 64 2.54 12.27 -0.13
N HIS A 65 2.96 12.90 -1.20
CA HIS A 65 3.25 12.27 -2.48
C HIS A 65 4.75 12.17 -2.66
N THR A 66 5.26 10.95 -2.77
CA THR A 66 6.65 10.65 -3.14
C THR A 66 6.68 10.12 -4.57
N TRP A 67 7.56 10.66 -5.39
CA TRP A 67 7.72 10.30 -6.79
C TRP A 67 9.19 10.06 -7.12
N GLN A 68 9.48 9.06 -7.93
CA GLN A 68 10.82 8.80 -8.49
C GLN A 68 10.76 8.72 -10.01
N ALA A 69 11.89 8.95 -10.70
CA ALA A 69 11.95 8.84 -12.15
C ALA A 69 11.61 7.41 -12.62
N ASP A 70 10.91 7.31 -13.74
CA ASP A 70 10.55 6.01 -14.35
C ASP A 70 11.80 5.34 -14.96
N VAL A 71 12.17 4.21 -14.41
CA VAL A 71 13.24 3.33 -14.92
C VAL A 71 12.74 1.88 -15.06
N GLY A 72 11.43 1.72 -15.23
CA GLY A 72 10.74 0.44 -15.26
C GLY A 72 10.11 0.08 -13.92
N PHE A 73 9.73 -1.18 -13.74
CA PHE A 73 9.02 -1.62 -12.54
C PHE A 73 9.97 -1.68 -11.32
N THR A 74 9.90 -0.68 -10.45
CA THR A 74 10.74 -0.52 -9.25
C THR A 74 9.92 -0.29 -7.98
N ALA A 75 8.77 -0.95 -7.87
CA ALA A 75 7.82 -0.79 -6.77
C ALA A 75 8.43 -1.01 -5.37
N ALA A 76 9.48 -1.83 -5.23
CA ALA A 76 10.23 -1.98 -3.99
C ALA A 76 10.89 -0.66 -3.57
N ALA A 77 11.57 0.04 -4.50
CA ALA A 77 12.21 1.33 -4.25
C ALA A 77 11.17 2.42 -3.94
N ALA A 78 10.05 2.46 -4.69
CA ALA A 78 8.96 3.40 -4.43
C ALA A 78 8.37 3.20 -3.03
N ARG A 79 8.08 1.94 -2.61
CA ARG A 79 7.60 1.63 -1.25
C ARG A 79 8.60 2.06 -0.19
N ASN A 80 9.90 1.79 -0.37
CA ASN A 80 10.94 2.21 0.54
C ASN A 80 11.02 3.73 0.66
N MET A 81 10.88 4.46 -0.46
CA MET A 81 10.81 5.92 -0.44
C MET A 81 9.60 6.40 0.38
N GLY A 82 8.44 5.77 0.21
CA GLY A 82 7.26 6.04 1.03
C GLY A 82 7.48 5.77 2.51
N VAL A 83 8.12 4.64 2.86
CA VAL A 83 8.46 4.29 4.26
C VAL A 83 9.36 5.33 4.91
N ARG A 84 10.32 5.91 4.17
CA ARG A 84 11.20 6.98 4.69
C ARG A 84 10.43 8.25 5.06
N GLN A 85 9.26 8.51 4.46
CA GLN A 85 8.39 9.66 4.79
C GLN A 85 7.36 9.34 5.86
N ALA A 86 7.15 8.06 6.16
CA ALA A 86 6.15 7.62 7.12
C ALA A 86 6.52 8.05 8.55
N ARG A 87 5.53 8.55 9.31
CA ARG A 87 5.67 8.98 10.71
C ARG A 87 5.04 7.99 11.69
N GLY A 88 4.14 7.14 11.17
CA GLY A 88 3.42 6.15 11.98
C GLY A 88 4.33 5.05 12.50
N ASP A 89 3.96 4.48 13.62
CA ASP A 89 4.59 3.32 14.24
C ASP A 89 4.12 1.98 13.61
N TYR A 90 3.08 2.03 12.79
CA TYR A 90 2.57 0.89 12.02
C TYR A 90 2.36 1.27 10.56
N LEU A 91 2.91 0.46 9.66
CA LEU A 91 2.84 0.65 8.22
C LEU A 91 1.77 -0.26 7.62
N VAL A 92 0.98 0.28 6.70
CA VAL A 92 0.03 -0.48 5.90
C VAL A 92 0.35 -0.25 4.43
N PHE A 93 0.87 -1.27 3.76
CA PHE A 93 1.09 -1.24 2.30
C PHE A 93 -0.22 -1.53 1.59
N LEU A 94 -0.52 -0.71 0.59
CA LEU A 94 -1.73 -0.78 -0.22
C LEU A 94 -1.37 -0.48 -1.68
N ASP A 95 -1.95 -1.21 -2.64
CA ASP A 95 -1.77 -0.84 -4.04
C ASP A 95 -2.80 0.23 -4.45
N GLY A 96 -2.43 1.11 -5.39
CA GLY A 96 -3.23 2.25 -5.84
C GLY A 96 -4.49 1.89 -6.62
N ASP A 97 -4.80 0.60 -6.74
CA ASP A 97 -6.04 0.06 -7.32
C ASP A 97 -6.84 -0.81 -6.33
N CYS A 98 -6.45 -0.80 -5.07
CA CYS A 98 -7.08 -1.55 -3.99
C CYS A 98 -7.91 -0.63 -3.10
N VAL A 99 -9.20 -0.45 -3.43
CA VAL A 99 -10.13 0.44 -2.73
C VAL A 99 -10.49 -0.14 -1.35
N PRO A 100 -10.13 0.53 -0.22
CA PRO A 100 -10.41 0.03 1.12
C PRO A 100 -11.87 0.26 1.54
N LEU A 101 -12.36 -0.61 2.41
CA LEU A 101 -13.67 -0.42 3.06
C LEU A 101 -13.58 0.58 4.22
N PRO A 102 -14.69 1.19 4.68
CA PRO A 102 -14.67 2.29 5.67
C PRO A 102 -14.10 1.93 7.05
N ASP A 103 -13.94 0.66 7.38
CA ASP A 103 -13.36 0.17 8.64
C ASP A 103 -11.94 -0.44 8.47
N PHE A 104 -11.31 -0.23 7.31
CA PHE A 104 -10.02 -0.80 6.96
C PHE A 104 -8.92 -0.39 7.95
N ILE A 105 -8.76 0.90 8.25
CA ILE A 105 -7.77 1.44 9.19
C ILE A 105 -8.02 0.88 10.60
N ALA A 106 -9.27 0.95 11.09
CA ALA A 106 -9.63 0.41 12.39
C ALA A 106 -9.37 -1.10 12.49
N SER A 107 -9.54 -1.84 11.39
CA SER A 107 -9.29 -3.28 11.35
C SER A 107 -7.80 -3.60 11.40
N HIS A 108 -6.94 -2.88 10.65
CA HIS A 108 -5.50 -3.01 10.77
C HIS A 108 -5.03 -2.68 12.18
N ARG A 109 -5.50 -1.58 12.78
CA ARG A 109 -5.16 -1.20 14.17
C ARG A 109 -5.53 -2.29 15.17
N ARG A 110 -6.72 -2.90 15.06
CA ARG A 110 -7.13 -4.00 15.95
C ARG A 110 -6.32 -5.28 15.78
N LEU A 111 -5.83 -5.55 14.56
CA LEU A 111 -5.05 -6.75 14.25
C LEU A 111 -3.54 -6.55 14.48
N ALA A 112 -3.07 -5.33 14.61
CA ALA A 112 -1.68 -5.00 14.87
C ALA A 112 -1.22 -5.57 16.21
N ARG A 113 -0.35 -6.58 16.17
CA ARG A 113 0.25 -7.23 17.35
C ARG A 113 1.77 -7.16 17.22
N PRO A 114 2.51 -6.89 18.32
CA PRO A 114 3.97 -6.91 18.30
C PRO A 114 4.53 -8.22 17.77
N GLY A 115 5.57 -8.15 16.95
CA GLY A 115 6.16 -9.32 16.30
C GLY A 115 5.21 -10.04 15.34
N CYS A 116 4.23 -9.32 14.79
CA CYS A 116 3.29 -9.88 13.82
C CYS A 116 3.11 -8.94 12.62
N LEU A 117 3.01 -9.55 11.44
CA LEU A 117 2.52 -8.89 10.24
C LEU A 117 1.07 -9.30 9.95
N VAL A 118 0.27 -8.41 9.41
CA VAL A 118 -1.11 -8.68 8.97
C VAL A 118 -1.13 -8.83 7.46
N ASN A 119 -1.39 -10.04 6.96
CA ASN A 119 -1.59 -10.29 5.55
C ASN A 119 -3.07 -10.18 5.21
N GLY A 120 -3.46 -9.09 4.58
CA GLY A 120 -4.83 -8.77 4.23
C GLY A 120 -5.39 -9.61 3.08
N SER A 121 -6.60 -9.30 2.69
CA SER A 121 -7.34 -10.00 1.65
C SER A 121 -7.89 -9.01 0.63
N ARG A 122 -8.12 -9.47 -0.61
CA ARG A 122 -8.71 -8.65 -1.67
C ARG A 122 -9.87 -9.37 -2.36
N VAL A 123 -10.84 -8.60 -2.79
CA VAL A 123 -11.94 -9.01 -3.67
C VAL A 123 -11.62 -8.51 -5.06
N LEU A 124 -11.46 -9.42 -6.02
CA LEU A 124 -11.18 -9.05 -7.42
C LEU A 124 -12.48 -8.63 -8.09
N LEU A 125 -12.51 -7.46 -8.69
CA LEU A 125 -13.62 -6.94 -9.47
C LEU A 125 -13.43 -7.27 -10.96
N GLY A 126 -14.55 -7.44 -11.67
CA GLY A 126 -14.55 -7.59 -13.13
C GLY A 126 -14.39 -6.24 -13.85
N PRO A 127 -14.07 -6.26 -15.18
CA PRO A 127 -13.86 -5.05 -15.97
C PRO A 127 -15.05 -4.08 -15.93
N ALA A 128 -16.25 -4.57 -16.21
CA ALA A 128 -17.45 -3.73 -16.29
C ALA A 128 -17.78 -3.04 -14.96
N LEU A 129 -17.65 -3.76 -13.83
CA LEU A 129 -17.86 -3.17 -12.51
C LEU A 129 -16.78 -2.13 -12.18
N THR A 130 -15.54 -2.39 -12.56
CA THR A 130 -14.44 -1.44 -12.37
C THR A 130 -14.68 -0.14 -13.15
N GLU A 131 -15.05 -0.22 -14.42
CA GLU A 131 -15.36 0.96 -15.23
C GLU A 131 -16.48 1.81 -14.64
N ARG A 132 -17.58 1.18 -14.22
CA ARG A 132 -18.70 1.86 -13.56
C ARG A 132 -18.26 2.56 -12.27
N ALA A 133 -17.41 1.91 -11.47
CA ALA A 133 -16.88 2.51 -10.25
C ALA A 133 -15.97 3.71 -10.54
N LEU A 134 -15.09 3.62 -11.55
CA LEU A 134 -14.19 4.71 -11.95
C LEU A 134 -14.96 5.90 -12.54
N ARG A 135 -16.09 5.67 -13.23
CA ARG A 135 -16.99 6.74 -13.67
C ARG A 135 -17.86 7.34 -12.56
N GLY A 136 -17.76 6.82 -11.32
CA GLY A 136 -18.55 7.31 -10.18
C GLY A 136 -20.01 6.85 -10.17
N GLU A 137 -20.39 5.87 -11.01
CA GLU A 137 -21.75 5.32 -11.08
C GLU A 137 -22.07 4.39 -9.89
N VAL A 138 -21.05 3.94 -9.17
CA VAL A 138 -21.15 3.02 -8.04
C VAL A 138 -20.24 3.46 -6.91
N ASP A 139 -20.82 3.64 -5.72
CA ASP A 139 -20.08 3.87 -4.48
C ASP A 139 -19.69 2.52 -3.84
N LEU A 140 -18.57 1.95 -4.30
CA LEU A 140 -18.10 0.63 -3.86
C LEU A 140 -17.95 0.51 -2.34
N PRO A 141 -17.33 1.49 -1.61
CA PRO A 141 -17.15 1.40 -0.17
C PRO A 141 -18.43 1.37 0.65
N ARG A 142 -19.52 1.94 0.12
CA ARG A 142 -20.82 2.05 0.80
C ARG A 142 -21.86 1.04 0.31
N ALA A 143 -21.51 0.21 -0.66
CA ALA A 143 -22.43 -0.78 -1.21
C ALA A 143 -22.84 -1.83 -0.15
N SER A 144 -24.12 -2.18 -0.13
CA SER A 144 -24.68 -3.12 0.86
C SER A 144 -24.23 -4.57 0.62
N PRO A 145 -24.25 -5.42 1.66
CA PRO A 145 -23.96 -6.84 1.51
C PRO A 145 -24.85 -7.55 0.47
N ALA A 146 -26.14 -7.19 0.40
CA ALA A 146 -27.07 -7.75 -0.58
C ALA A 146 -26.69 -7.35 -2.02
N TRP A 147 -26.28 -6.11 -2.21
CA TRP A 147 -25.79 -5.63 -3.49
C TRP A 147 -24.54 -6.42 -3.93
N TRP A 148 -23.59 -6.64 -3.02
CA TRP A 148 -22.40 -7.44 -3.29
C TRP A 148 -22.71 -8.90 -3.64
N LEU A 149 -23.71 -9.50 -2.97
CA LEU A 149 -24.20 -10.84 -3.33
C LEU A 149 -24.72 -10.85 -4.77
N GLY A 150 -25.52 -9.86 -5.16
CA GLY A 150 -25.98 -9.72 -6.54
C GLY A 150 -24.82 -9.62 -7.56
N ARG A 151 -23.78 -8.84 -7.25
CA ARG A 151 -22.58 -8.74 -8.10
C ARG A 151 -21.80 -10.05 -8.17
N ARG A 152 -21.76 -10.80 -7.07
CA ARG A 152 -21.13 -12.13 -7.05
C ARG A 152 -21.88 -13.14 -7.91
N LEU A 153 -23.22 -13.14 -7.85
CA LEU A 153 -24.06 -14.00 -8.68
C LEU A 153 -23.97 -13.63 -10.16
N ALA A 154 -23.81 -12.33 -10.48
CA ALA A 154 -23.56 -11.85 -11.83
C ALA A 154 -22.13 -12.10 -12.34
N GLY A 155 -21.24 -12.71 -11.55
CA GLY A 155 -19.86 -12.96 -11.95
C GLY A 155 -18.93 -11.74 -11.93
N GLU A 156 -19.40 -10.58 -11.44
CA GLU A 156 -18.65 -9.32 -11.45
C GLU A 156 -17.61 -9.19 -10.33
N CYS A 157 -17.59 -10.12 -9.36
CA CYS A 157 -16.54 -10.24 -8.36
C CYS A 157 -16.30 -11.69 -7.96
N ASN A 158 -15.10 -12.00 -7.46
CA ASN A 158 -14.70 -13.37 -7.15
C ASN A 158 -15.17 -13.88 -5.79
N LYS A 159 -15.55 -13.01 -4.86
CA LYS A 159 -16.06 -13.35 -3.52
C LYS A 159 -16.83 -12.18 -2.91
N TRP A 160 -17.69 -12.47 -1.92
CA TRP A 160 -18.53 -11.45 -1.26
C TRP A 160 -18.62 -11.62 0.26
N ALA A 161 -18.44 -12.84 0.76
CA ALA A 161 -18.68 -13.14 2.18
C ALA A 161 -17.89 -12.24 3.15
N GLY A 162 -16.62 -11.92 2.82
CA GLY A 162 -15.80 -10.99 3.60
C GLY A 162 -16.27 -9.54 3.56
N LEU A 163 -17.20 -9.18 2.66
CA LEU A 163 -17.82 -7.85 2.59
C LEU A 163 -19.07 -7.76 3.50
N ALA A 164 -19.69 -8.89 3.80
CA ALA A 164 -20.88 -9.00 4.64
C ALA A 164 -20.56 -9.41 6.07
N LEU A 165 -19.64 -10.38 6.23
CA LEU A 165 -19.29 -10.98 7.51
C LEU A 165 -17.94 -10.45 7.98
N ARG A 166 -17.87 -10.10 9.26
CA ARG A 166 -16.63 -9.66 9.92
C ARG A 166 -16.16 -10.72 10.90
N TRP A 167 -14.95 -11.21 10.68
CA TRP A 167 -14.34 -12.19 11.58
C TRP A 167 -13.69 -11.49 12.77
N PRO A 168 -14.01 -11.85 14.03
CA PRO A 168 -13.45 -11.18 15.20
C PRO A 168 -11.92 -11.25 15.26
N ALA A 169 -11.28 -10.16 15.69
CA ALA A 169 -9.83 -10.10 15.88
C ALA A 169 -9.33 -11.02 17.02
N SER A 170 -10.21 -11.39 17.94
CA SER A 170 -9.92 -12.27 19.07
C SER A 170 -9.71 -13.74 18.69
N LEU A 171 -10.24 -14.18 17.55
CA LEU A 171 -10.06 -15.55 17.08
C LEU A 171 -8.63 -15.78 16.56
N ARG A 172 -8.17 -17.03 16.66
CA ARG A 172 -6.81 -17.42 16.26
C ARG A 172 -6.58 -17.14 14.77
N ARG A 173 -5.91 -16.02 14.46
CA ARG A 173 -5.52 -15.61 13.12
C ARG A 173 -4.02 -15.80 12.86
N ALA A 174 -3.23 -16.04 13.91
CA ALA A 174 -1.79 -16.24 13.79
C ALA A 174 -1.47 -17.62 13.20
N ARG A 175 -0.60 -17.64 12.21
CA ARG A 175 -0.08 -18.86 11.60
C ARG A 175 1.37 -19.09 12.00
N ALA A 176 1.70 -20.35 12.29
CA ALA A 176 3.08 -20.79 12.43
C ALA A 176 3.68 -21.09 11.06
N GLY A 177 4.96 -20.79 10.90
CA GLY A 177 5.75 -21.08 9.70
C GLY A 177 5.49 -20.12 8.52
N PHE A 178 6.41 -20.17 7.57
CA PHE A 178 6.34 -19.39 6.34
C PHE A 178 5.52 -20.13 5.28
N ARG A 179 4.57 -19.44 4.66
CA ARG A 179 3.75 -19.97 3.57
C ARG A 179 3.72 -18.97 2.42
N TRP A 180 4.13 -19.40 1.25
CA TRP A 180 4.10 -18.64 0.00
C TRP A 180 2.71 -18.21 -0.43
N LYS A 181 1.73 -19.09 -0.21
CA LYS A 181 0.37 -18.88 -0.73
C LYS A 181 -0.28 -17.69 -0.03
N GLY A 182 -0.73 -16.74 -0.86
CA GLY A 182 -1.56 -15.63 -0.43
C GLY A 182 -0.79 -14.47 0.20
N ILE A 183 0.54 -14.39 0.03
CA ILE A 183 1.31 -13.19 0.35
C ILE A 183 0.99 -12.13 -0.70
N ARG A 184 0.75 -10.89 -0.27
CA ARG A 184 0.45 -9.74 -1.14
C ARG A 184 0.76 -8.44 -0.44
N SER A 185 1.62 -7.62 -1.04
CA SER A 185 1.87 -6.24 -0.57
C SER A 185 0.69 -5.29 -0.81
N CYS A 186 -0.24 -5.66 -1.66
CA CYS A 186 -1.42 -4.83 -1.94
C CYS A 186 -2.36 -4.64 -0.73
N ASN A 187 -2.14 -5.36 0.36
CA ASN A 187 -2.84 -5.21 1.63
C ASN A 187 -2.03 -5.91 2.73
N LEU A 188 -1.02 -5.24 3.24
CA LEU A 188 -0.06 -5.81 4.20
C LEU A 188 0.22 -4.80 5.31
N GLY A 189 0.01 -5.21 6.58
CA GLY A 189 0.31 -4.39 7.74
C GLY A 189 1.50 -4.92 8.52
N VAL A 190 2.41 -4.04 8.98
CA VAL A 190 3.60 -4.40 9.75
C VAL A 190 4.02 -3.27 10.69
N TRP A 191 4.57 -3.59 11.84
CA TRP A 191 5.20 -2.58 12.69
C TRP A 191 6.40 -1.96 11.99
N ARG A 192 6.55 -0.64 12.11
CA ARG A 192 7.65 0.09 11.51
C ARG A 192 9.00 -0.45 11.96
N ALA A 193 9.14 -0.73 13.25
CA ALA A 193 10.36 -1.30 13.82
C ALA A 193 10.74 -2.64 13.16
N ASP A 194 9.76 -3.53 12.89
CA ASP A 194 10.01 -4.80 12.21
C ASP A 194 10.39 -4.58 10.73
N CYS A 195 9.74 -3.63 10.05
CA CYS A 195 10.10 -3.24 8.67
C CYS A 195 11.54 -2.70 8.60
N GLU A 196 11.92 -1.82 9.51
CA GLU A 196 13.28 -1.26 9.60
C GLU A 196 14.33 -2.29 10.00
N ALA A 197 13.97 -3.26 10.85
CA ALA A 197 14.86 -4.35 11.25
C ALA A 197 15.27 -5.23 10.06
N VAL A 198 14.35 -5.48 9.14
CA VAL A 198 14.63 -6.24 7.90
C VAL A 198 15.08 -5.37 6.74
N ASP A 199 15.26 -4.07 6.96
CA ASP A 199 15.72 -3.05 6.00
C ASP A 199 14.74 -2.81 4.83
N GLY A 200 13.42 -2.90 5.08
CA GLY A 200 12.39 -2.63 4.09
C GLY A 200 12.29 -3.66 2.96
N PHE A 201 11.79 -3.23 1.81
CA PHE A 201 11.77 -4.05 0.59
C PHE A 201 13.16 -4.11 -0.04
N ASP A 202 13.50 -5.23 -0.67
CA ASP A 202 14.77 -5.35 -1.38
C ASP A 202 14.64 -4.83 -2.81
N GLU A 203 15.38 -3.77 -3.11
CA GLU A 203 15.38 -3.08 -4.40
C GLU A 203 16.06 -3.87 -5.52
N ASP A 204 16.65 -5.05 -5.23
CA ASP A 204 17.20 -5.98 -6.23
C ASP A 204 16.13 -6.84 -6.93
N PHE A 205 14.87 -6.72 -6.52
CA PHE A 205 13.76 -7.36 -7.21
C PHE A 205 13.30 -6.46 -8.36
N ASP A 206 13.90 -6.67 -9.53
CA ASP A 206 13.53 -6.00 -10.76
C ASP A 206 12.32 -6.67 -11.41
N GLY A 207 11.44 -5.87 -12.00
CA GLY A 207 10.23 -6.35 -12.65
C GLY A 207 9.18 -6.86 -11.67
N TRP A 208 8.08 -7.38 -12.22
CA TRP A 208 6.95 -7.82 -11.41
C TRP A 208 7.21 -9.15 -10.70
N GLY A 209 6.91 -9.17 -9.40
CA GLY A 209 6.66 -10.37 -8.63
C GLY A 209 7.74 -10.77 -7.63
N HIS A 210 7.25 -11.31 -6.51
CA HIS A 210 8.01 -11.89 -5.41
C HIS A 210 8.79 -10.92 -4.51
N GLU A 211 8.80 -9.61 -4.74
CA GLU A 211 9.36 -8.62 -3.81
C GLU A 211 8.61 -8.63 -2.46
N ASP A 212 7.31 -8.87 -2.50
CA ASP A 212 6.45 -9.03 -1.32
C ASP A 212 6.71 -10.36 -0.59
N ALA A 213 6.91 -11.44 -1.34
CA ALA A 213 7.25 -12.74 -0.79
C ALA A 213 8.60 -12.71 -0.07
N ASP A 214 9.60 -12.05 -0.67
CA ASP A 214 10.91 -11.82 -0.06
C ASP A 214 10.80 -11.00 1.23
N PHE A 215 10.09 -9.89 1.20
CA PHE A 215 9.89 -9.04 2.37
C PHE A 215 9.27 -9.82 3.54
N VAL A 216 8.19 -10.57 3.28
CA VAL A 216 7.51 -11.37 4.31
C VAL A 216 8.39 -12.53 4.77
N LEU A 217 9.21 -13.13 3.89
CA LEU A 217 10.19 -14.15 4.27
C LEU A 217 11.22 -13.60 5.25
N ARG A 218 11.78 -12.41 4.98
CA ARG A 218 12.76 -11.77 5.86
C ARG A 218 12.15 -11.37 7.21
N LEU A 219 10.90 -10.90 7.24
CA LEU A 219 10.13 -10.68 8.47
C LEU A 219 9.95 -11.98 9.25
N HIS A 220 9.66 -13.10 8.57
CA HIS A 220 9.56 -14.42 9.22
C HIS A 220 10.91 -14.86 9.80
N HIS A 221 12.01 -14.70 9.09
CA HIS A 221 13.36 -15.00 9.60
C HIS A 221 13.76 -14.09 10.77
N HIS A 222 13.24 -12.86 10.82
CA HIS A 222 13.40 -11.94 11.97
C HIS A 222 12.53 -12.35 13.18
N GLY A 223 11.62 -13.31 13.02
CA GLY A 223 10.76 -13.82 14.10
C GLY A 223 9.31 -13.33 14.04
N CYS A 224 8.93 -12.52 13.06
CA CYS A 224 7.55 -12.08 12.90
C CYS A 224 6.63 -13.24 12.50
N ARG A 225 5.44 -13.28 13.11
CA ARG A 225 4.38 -14.24 12.78
C ARG A 225 3.34 -13.61 11.87
N ARG A 226 2.76 -14.41 10.98
CA ARG A 226 1.69 -13.97 10.11
C ARG A 226 0.34 -14.02 10.82
N VAL A 227 -0.41 -12.93 10.76
CA VAL A 227 -1.82 -12.82 11.13
C VAL A 227 -2.64 -12.69 9.85
N ASP A 228 -3.66 -13.53 9.68
CA ASP A 228 -4.55 -13.44 8.53
C ASP A 228 -5.58 -12.33 8.72
N GLY A 229 -5.61 -11.40 7.76
CA GLY A 229 -6.55 -10.27 7.71
C GLY A 229 -7.87 -10.55 6.99
N PHE A 230 -8.09 -11.80 6.45
CA PHE A 230 -9.31 -12.10 5.72
C PHE A 230 -10.57 -11.89 6.59
N TRP A 231 -11.64 -11.42 5.98
CA TRP A 231 -12.90 -11.03 6.62
C TRP A 231 -12.75 -9.93 7.69
N ALA A 232 -11.68 -9.16 7.62
CA ALA A 232 -11.46 -7.99 8.46
C ALA A 232 -10.88 -6.80 7.66
N THR A 233 -9.92 -7.07 6.79
CA THR A 233 -9.19 -6.04 6.04
C THR A 233 -9.34 -6.22 4.53
N GLU A 234 -10.53 -6.63 4.05
CA GLU A 234 -10.78 -6.74 2.62
C GLU A 234 -10.62 -5.39 1.93
N VAL A 235 -9.99 -5.43 0.75
CA VAL A 235 -9.96 -4.33 -0.21
C VAL A 235 -10.59 -4.78 -1.53
N LEU A 236 -11.13 -3.85 -2.28
CA LEU A 236 -11.76 -4.09 -3.59
C LEU A 236 -10.74 -3.78 -4.67
N HIS A 237 -10.19 -4.83 -5.29
CA HIS A 237 -9.15 -4.69 -6.30
C HIS A 237 -9.81 -4.41 -7.66
N LEU A 238 -9.62 -3.22 -8.15
CA LEU A 238 -10.08 -2.78 -9.46
C LEU A 238 -9.37 -3.59 -10.55
N TRP A 239 -10.12 -3.99 -11.56
CA TRP A 239 -9.56 -4.75 -12.67
C TRP A 239 -8.56 -3.92 -13.47
N HIS A 240 -7.48 -4.57 -13.85
CA HIS A 240 -6.52 -4.04 -14.80
C HIS A 240 -5.87 -5.20 -15.58
N ARG A 241 -5.29 -4.89 -16.74
CA ARG A 241 -4.46 -5.86 -17.46
C ARG A 241 -3.23 -6.19 -16.60
N GLU A 242 -2.93 -7.46 -16.46
CA GLU A 242 -1.76 -7.89 -15.69
C GLU A 242 -0.46 -7.40 -16.33
N ALA A 243 0.52 -7.03 -15.51
CA ALA A 243 1.87 -6.68 -15.95
C ALA A 243 2.59 -7.91 -16.53
N ALA A 244 3.60 -7.67 -17.38
CA ALA A 244 4.46 -8.71 -17.89
C ALA A 244 5.17 -9.44 -16.73
N ARG A 245 5.31 -10.78 -16.84
CA ARG A 245 5.84 -11.63 -15.77
C ARG A 245 7.23 -12.19 -16.11
N ASP A 246 7.97 -11.54 -16.98
CA ASP A 246 9.22 -12.04 -17.54
C ASP A 246 10.28 -12.31 -16.47
N GLN A 247 10.29 -11.55 -15.39
CA GLN A 247 11.24 -11.69 -14.28
C GLN A 247 10.72 -12.57 -13.12
N ALA A 248 9.46 -13.00 -13.14
CA ALA A 248 8.83 -13.69 -12.01
C ALA A 248 9.57 -14.96 -11.59
N GLN A 249 10.05 -15.75 -12.55
CA GLN A 249 10.80 -16.99 -12.24
C GLN A 249 12.15 -16.68 -11.57
N ARG A 250 12.91 -15.72 -12.10
CA ARG A 250 14.19 -15.28 -11.51
C ARG A 250 14.00 -14.77 -10.09
N ASN A 251 12.96 -13.96 -9.87
CA ASN A 251 12.64 -13.45 -8.55
C ASN A 251 12.21 -14.56 -7.58
N LEU A 252 11.47 -15.57 -8.06
CA LEU A 252 11.11 -16.74 -7.26
C LEU A 252 12.36 -17.54 -6.82
N ASP A 253 13.33 -17.70 -7.70
CA ASP A 253 14.56 -18.43 -7.39
C ASP A 253 15.41 -17.67 -6.36
N LYS A 254 15.48 -16.33 -6.42
CA LYS A 254 16.06 -15.50 -5.35
C LYS A 254 15.39 -15.77 -3.99
N VAL A 255 14.06 -15.80 -3.94
CA VAL A 255 13.34 -16.05 -2.67
C VAL A 255 13.62 -17.45 -2.14
N ARG A 256 13.69 -18.48 -3.02
CA ARG A 256 14.04 -19.86 -2.62
C ARG A 256 15.44 -19.94 -2.03
N GLN A 257 16.41 -19.28 -2.67
CA GLN A 257 17.78 -19.20 -2.14
C GLN A 257 17.79 -18.54 -0.77
N ARG A 258 17.13 -17.38 -0.61
CA ARG A 258 17.06 -16.66 0.67
C ARG A 258 16.35 -17.45 1.78
N LEU A 259 15.38 -18.28 1.42
CA LEU A 259 14.76 -19.21 2.37
C LEU A 259 15.78 -20.22 2.92
N HIS A 260 16.64 -20.77 2.05
CA HIS A 260 17.72 -21.69 2.44
C HIS A 260 18.77 -20.99 3.31
N ASP A 261 19.23 -19.80 2.88
CA ASP A 261 20.31 -19.04 3.51
C ASP A 261 19.86 -18.27 4.76
N ARG A 262 18.56 -18.30 5.08
CA ARG A 262 17.96 -17.59 6.23
C ARG A 262 18.25 -16.09 6.27
N ILE A 263 18.31 -15.45 5.11
CA ILE A 263 18.56 -14.01 4.99
C ILE A 263 17.47 -13.22 5.72
N GLN A 264 17.87 -12.27 6.56
CA GLN A 264 16.95 -11.45 7.36
C GLN A 264 16.86 -10.00 6.85
N ARG A 265 17.85 -9.49 6.11
CA ARG A 265 17.89 -8.10 5.68
C ARG A 265 17.98 -7.98 4.17
N ALA A 266 17.41 -6.91 3.64
CA ALA A 266 17.59 -6.55 2.25
C ALA A 266 19.07 -6.29 1.93
N ALA A 267 19.51 -6.66 0.73
CA ALA A 267 20.83 -6.27 0.25
C ALA A 267 20.84 -4.76 -0.09
N HIS A 268 19.79 -4.30 -0.75
CA HIS A 268 19.54 -2.89 -1.03
C HIS A 268 18.14 -2.52 -0.51
N GLY A 269 18.06 -1.75 0.57
CA GLY A 269 16.82 -1.45 1.27
C GLY A 269 16.71 -0.01 1.74
N LEU A 270 16.15 0.18 2.92
CA LEU A 270 15.93 1.51 3.50
C LEU A 270 17.25 2.25 3.79
N ARG A 271 18.28 1.54 4.27
CA ARG A 271 19.57 2.13 4.69
C ARG A 271 20.57 2.25 3.54
N ASN A 272 20.53 1.30 2.61
CA ASN A 272 21.41 1.25 1.46
C ASN A 272 20.59 1.05 0.18
N PRO A 273 19.95 2.10 -0.36
CA PRO A 273 19.17 2.00 -1.58
C PRO A 273 20.05 1.66 -2.79
N ARG A 274 19.52 0.87 -3.72
CA ARG A 274 20.25 0.41 -4.91
C ARG A 274 20.67 1.54 -5.85
N ALA A 275 19.88 2.58 -5.98
CA ALA A 275 20.14 3.67 -6.91
C ALA A 275 19.95 5.03 -6.25
N PRO A 276 21.01 5.67 -5.74
CA PRO A 276 20.92 7.02 -5.19
C PRO A 276 20.67 8.11 -6.26
N ALA A 277 20.91 7.82 -7.54
CA ALA A 277 20.96 8.80 -8.63
C ALA A 277 19.59 9.08 -9.31
N LEU A 278 18.50 8.40 -8.93
CA LEU A 278 17.18 8.70 -9.51
C LEU A 278 16.67 10.04 -8.98
N GLU A 279 16.13 10.85 -9.90
CA GLU A 279 15.37 12.03 -9.49
C GLU A 279 14.22 11.61 -8.60
N ARG A 280 14.13 12.23 -7.43
CA ARG A 280 13.09 11.97 -6.42
C ARG A 280 12.45 13.27 -5.99
N ARG A 281 11.13 13.25 -5.86
CA ARG A 281 10.36 14.40 -5.40
C ARG A 281 9.48 13.99 -4.24
N VAL A 282 9.34 14.87 -3.26
CA VAL A 282 8.42 14.69 -2.12
C VAL A 282 7.59 15.96 -1.99
N LEU A 283 6.27 15.81 -2.05
CA LEU A 283 5.34 16.92 -1.91
C LEU A 283 4.29 16.58 -0.84
N ARG A 284 4.11 17.46 0.13
CA ARG A 284 3.02 17.36 1.11
C ARG A 284 1.77 18.05 0.56
N LEU A 285 0.67 17.30 0.50
CA LEU A 285 -0.64 17.72 0.02
C LEU A 285 -1.66 17.72 1.18
N GLY A 286 -1.19 17.97 2.40
CA GLY A 286 -2.04 18.00 3.60
C GLY A 286 -3.10 19.10 3.54
N PRO A 287 -4.10 19.10 4.47
CA PRO A 287 -5.00 20.22 4.63
C PRO A 287 -4.14 21.47 4.81
N ALA A 288 -4.44 22.51 4.04
CA ALA A 288 -3.79 23.81 4.23
C ALA A 288 -3.90 24.17 5.72
N THR A 289 -2.78 24.18 6.44
CA THR A 289 -2.74 24.67 7.81
C THR A 289 -3.14 26.13 7.72
N ALA A 290 -4.34 26.46 8.20
CA ALA A 290 -4.76 27.83 8.36
C ALA A 290 -3.71 28.52 9.23
N GLY A 291 -2.78 29.28 8.60
CA GLY A 291 -1.86 30.13 9.34
C GLY A 291 -0.36 30.08 8.97
N ALA A 292 0.05 29.49 7.84
CA ALA A 292 1.41 29.73 7.36
C ALA A 292 1.39 30.77 6.23
N ALA A 293 1.70 32.03 6.56
CA ALA A 293 2.00 33.06 5.56
C ALA A 293 3.18 32.58 4.67
N PRO A 294 3.17 32.85 3.36
CA PRO A 294 4.27 32.49 2.50
C PRO A 294 5.54 33.19 2.96
N ALA A 295 6.59 32.43 3.26
CA ALA A 295 7.90 33.00 3.51
C ALA A 295 8.32 33.75 2.24
N ALA A 296 8.49 35.06 2.38
CA ALA A 296 8.96 35.94 1.32
C ALA A 296 10.33 35.45 0.85
N GLY A 297 10.41 35.03 -0.40
CA GLY A 297 11.66 34.67 -1.06
C GLY A 297 12.57 35.91 -1.10
N THR A 298 13.67 35.87 -0.40
CA THR A 298 14.77 36.81 -0.57
C THR A 298 15.44 36.55 -1.91
N ALA A 299 15.06 37.36 -2.90
CA ALA A 299 15.84 37.48 -4.12
C ALA A 299 17.14 38.20 -3.79
N ALA A 300 18.26 37.48 -3.72
CA ALA A 300 19.56 38.09 -3.69
C ALA A 300 19.90 38.57 -5.10
N ALA A 301 19.80 39.87 -5.31
CA ALA A 301 20.36 40.54 -6.47
C ALA A 301 21.88 40.56 -6.35
N SER A 302 22.58 39.84 -7.23
CA SER A 302 24.00 40.04 -7.47
C SER A 302 24.15 41.20 -8.43
N ARG A 303 24.76 42.30 -7.93
CA ARG A 303 25.41 43.33 -8.74
C ARG A 303 26.92 43.18 -8.56
N ALA A 304 27.59 43.07 -9.63
CA ALA A 304 28.86 43.57 -10.13
C ALA A 304 29.56 42.51 -10.97
#